data_e69089cce42e712d7fa7a8b29f20438d
#
_entry.id   e69089cce42e712d7fa7a8b29f20438d
#
_cell.length_a   1.000
_cell.length_b   1.000
_cell.length_c   1.000
_cell.angle_alpha   90.00
_cell.angle_beta   90.00
_cell.angle_gamma   90.00
#
_symmetry.space_group_name_H-M   'P 1'
#
loop_
_entity.id
_entity.type
_entity.pdbx_description
1 polymer ?
#
loop_
_entity_poly.entity_id
_entity_poly.type
_entity_poly.pdbx_seq_one_letter_code
_entity_poly.pdbx_strand_id
1 'polypeptide(L)'
;DTPERLLAHPHTLQVAKLMAAPALNLVALEDSAVLPAGCQLAIRATALCPVAADAAHSLPVQVLGSRHLVGGMLYRARLLEAVSLPLESRRASADSELSARMYARVRAGQELEFFIPDAQGGASLSVGDRVHLGVAAERCFLFSGGKRFYL
;
A
#
# COMPACT_ATOMS: atom_id res chain seq x y z
N ASP A 1 -3.09 -13.19 20.40
CA ASP A 1 -2.72 -13.44 19.00
C ASP A 1 -1.21 -13.55 18.84
N THR A 2 -0.77 -14.40 17.93
CA THR A 2 0.64 -14.55 17.61
C THR A 2 1.16 -13.33 16.85
N PRO A 3 2.48 -13.01 16.97
CA PRO A 3 3.06 -11.91 16.17
C PRO A 3 2.85 -12.04 14.67
N GLU A 4 2.86 -13.25 14.14
CA GLU A 4 2.64 -13.49 12.72
C GLU A 4 1.21 -13.13 12.30
N ARG A 5 0.22 -13.43 13.12
CA ARG A 5 -1.18 -13.05 12.86
C ARG A 5 -1.38 -11.55 12.92
N LEU A 6 -0.78 -10.89 13.91
CA LEU A 6 -0.84 -9.43 14.01
C LEU A 6 -0.18 -8.75 12.82
N LEU A 7 0.92 -9.30 12.32
CA LEU A 7 1.61 -8.78 11.15
C LEU A 7 0.77 -8.94 9.88
N ALA A 8 0.16 -10.12 9.70
CA ALA A 8 -0.65 -10.42 8.52
C ALA A 8 -2.02 -9.74 8.56
N HIS A 9 -2.60 -9.60 9.76
CA HIS A 9 -3.98 -9.09 9.94
C HIS A 9 -4.05 -8.13 11.12
N PRO A 10 -3.52 -6.91 10.99
CA PRO A 10 -3.56 -5.94 12.08
C PRO A 10 -5.00 -5.49 12.35
N HIS A 11 -5.41 -5.45 13.62
CA HIS A 11 -6.75 -5.06 14.04
C HIS A 11 -6.89 -3.55 14.23
N THR A 12 -5.82 -2.89 14.61
CA THR A 12 -5.80 -1.43 14.81
C THR A 12 -4.65 -0.81 14.05
N LEU A 13 -4.77 0.48 13.77
CA LEU A 13 -3.69 1.23 13.13
C LEU A 13 -2.43 1.25 14.01
N GLN A 14 -2.59 1.33 15.33
CA GLN A 14 -1.48 1.31 16.26
C GLN A 14 -0.70 -0.02 16.17
N VAL A 15 -1.41 -1.15 16.13
CA VAL A 15 -0.78 -2.46 15.94
C VAL A 15 -0.07 -2.52 14.59
N ALA A 16 -0.70 -2.03 13.53
CA ALA A 16 -0.09 -2.00 12.20
C ALA A 16 1.20 -1.20 12.19
N LYS A 17 1.24 -0.05 12.84
CA LYS A 17 2.44 0.79 12.96
C LYS A 17 3.55 0.10 13.73
N LEU A 18 3.22 -0.56 14.84
CA LEU A 18 4.21 -1.27 15.67
C LEU A 18 4.83 -2.46 14.94
N MET A 19 4.05 -3.13 14.10
CA MET A 19 4.49 -4.35 13.40
C MET A 19 5.05 -4.09 12.01
N ALA A 20 4.98 -2.85 11.53
CA ALA A 20 5.42 -2.52 10.17
C ALA A 20 6.82 -1.92 10.17
N ALA A 21 7.82 -2.74 9.91
CA ALA A 21 9.18 -2.28 9.66
C ALA A 21 9.50 -2.53 8.18
N PRO A 22 10.23 -1.62 7.51
CA PRO A 22 10.83 -0.39 8.00
C PRO A 22 9.87 0.82 8.04
N ALA A 23 8.71 0.75 7.40
CA ALA A 23 7.76 1.85 7.37
C ALA A 23 6.36 1.38 7.01
N LEU A 24 5.36 2.14 7.44
CA LEU A 24 3.97 1.97 7.07
C LEU A 24 3.49 3.22 6.36
N ASN A 25 2.95 3.04 5.15
CA ASN A 25 2.31 4.11 4.41
C ASN A 25 0.84 4.22 4.81
N LEU A 26 0.43 5.41 5.21
CA LEU A 26 -0.97 5.74 5.43
C LEU A 26 -1.43 6.63 4.28
N VAL A 27 -2.29 6.10 3.43
CA VAL A 27 -2.66 6.73 2.19
C VAL A 27 -4.07 7.29 2.31
N ALA A 28 -4.23 8.58 2.00
CA ALA A 28 -5.54 9.21 1.95
C ALA A 28 -6.28 8.78 0.69
N LEU A 29 -7.55 8.47 0.85
CA LEU A 29 -8.43 8.04 -0.23
C LEU A 29 -9.37 9.16 -0.64
N GLU A 30 -9.80 9.15 -1.90
CA GLU A 30 -10.88 10.02 -2.34
C GLU A 30 -12.20 9.60 -1.70
N ASP A 31 -13.10 10.57 -1.51
CA ASP A 31 -14.41 10.29 -0.93
C ASP A 31 -15.17 9.29 -1.80
N SER A 32 -15.85 8.38 -1.12
CA SER A 32 -16.60 7.31 -1.75
C SER A 32 -17.93 7.11 -1.03
N ALA A 33 -18.98 6.76 -1.77
CA ALA A 33 -20.28 6.45 -1.19
C ALA A 33 -20.28 5.15 -0.36
N VAL A 34 -19.28 4.28 -0.58
CA VAL A 34 -19.19 2.97 0.08
C VAL A 34 -18.22 2.90 1.23
N LEU A 35 -17.32 3.89 1.36
CA LEU A 35 -16.34 3.93 2.43
C LEU A 35 -16.65 5.07 3.40
N PRO A 36 -16.41 4.88 4.72
CA PRO A 36 -16.56 5.96 5.69
C PRO A 36 -15.67 7.14 5.35
N ALA A 37 -16.11 8.35 5.71
CA ALA A 37 -15.29 9.55 5.58
C ALA A 37 -14.04 9.41 6.45
N GLY A 38 -12.89 9.83 5.93
CA GLY A 38 -11.61 9.75 6.64
C GLY A 38 -11.00 8.36 6.69
N CYS A 39 -11.51 7.42 5.89
CA CYS A 39 -10.93 6.10 5.76
C CYS A 39 -9.53 6.20 5.14
N GLN A 40 -8.57 5.46 5.71
CA GLN A 40 -7.19 5.42 5.23
C GLN A 40 -6.82 4.02 4.80
N LEU A 41 -5.93 3.94 3.82
CA LEU A 41 -5.36 2.68 3.37
C LEU A 41 -3.94 2.57 3.92
N ALA A 42 -3.67 1.48 4.63
CA ALA A 42 -2.34 1.20 5.16
C ALA A 42 -1.63 0.17 4.29
N ILE A 43 -0.43 0.53 3.83
CA ILE A 43 0.40 -0.33 2.99
C ILE A 43 1.82 -0.32 3.53
N ARG A 44 2.34 -1.49 3.89
CA ARG A 44 3.74 -1.59 4.33
C ARG A 44 4.70 -1.27 3.19
N ALA A 45 5.81 -0.61 3.52
CA ALA A 45 6.85 -0.32 2.52
C ALA A 45 7.36 -1.58 1.82
N THR A 46 7.41 -2.70 2.51
CA THR A 46 7.82 -4.00 1.96
C THR A 46 6.77 -4.64 1.05
N ALA A 47 5.54 -4.15 1.07
CA ALA A 47 4.46 -4.64 0.22
C ALA A 47 4.44 -3.97 -1.16
N LEU A 48 5.14 -2.86 -1.32
CA LEU A 48 5.25 -2.15 -2.58
C LEU A 48 6.52 -2.58 -3.31
N CYS A 49 6.39 -2.97 -4.56
CA CYS A 49 7.55 -3.37 -5.36
C CYS A 49 7.45 -2.80 -6.78
N PRO A 50 8.60 -2.48 -7.40
CA PRO A 50 8.61 -2.02 -8.78
C PRO A 50 8.03 -3.07 -9.72
N VAL A 51 7.17 -2.62 -10.63
CA VAL A 51 6.53 -3.46 -11.65
C VAL A 51 6.64 -2.79 -13.02
N ALA A 52 6.25 -3.49 -14.07
CA ALA A 52 6.20 -2.92 -15.40
C ALA A 52 5.17 -1.79 -15.48
N ALA A 53 5.41 -0.81 -16.34
CA ALA A 53 4.54 0.36 -16.48
C ALA A 53 3.12 0.01 -16.93
N ASP A 54 2.96 -1.12 -17.62
CA ASP A 54 1.66 -1.60 -18.10
C ASP A 54 0.96 -2.54 -17.11
N ALA A 55 1.54 -2.77 -15.93
CA ALA A 55 0.91 -3.59 -14.90
C ALA A 55 -0.39 -2.95 -14.43
N ALA A 56 -1.44 -3.75 -14.29
CA ALA A 56 -2.74 -3.27 -13.84
C ALA A 56 -2.66 -2.69 -12.42
N HIS A 57 -3.32 -1.55 -12.21
CA HIS A 57 -3.44 -0.89 -10.92
C HIS A 57 -2.08 -0.53 -10.29
N SER A 58 -1.06 -0.32 -11.09
CA SER A 58 0.23 0.14 -10.59
C SER A 58 0.19 1.62 -10.20
N LEU A 59 1.02 1.97 -9.23
CA LEU A 59 1.13 3.34 -8.72
C LEU A 59 2.32 4.03 -9.40
N PRO A 60 2.08 5.02 -10.28
CA PRO A 60 3.18 5.77 -10.88
C PRO A 60 3.75 6.76 -9.87
N VAL A 61 5.01 6.62 -9.55
CA VAL A 61 5.67 7.48 -8.55
C VAL A 61 6.97 8.06 -9.09
N GLN A 62 7.38 9.17 -8.49
CA GLN A 62 8.68 9.78 -8.75
C GLN A 62 9.50 9.74 -7.47
N VAL A 63 10.73 9.24 -7.57
CA VAL A 63 11.63 9.11 -6.43
C VAL A 63 12.08 10.48 -5.95
N LEU A 64 11.92 10.74 -4.66
CA LEU A 64 12.29 11.99 -4.00
C LEU A 64 13.59 11.86 -3.20
N GLY A 65 13.88 10.68 -2.69
CA GLY A 65 15.06 10.43 -1.90
C GLY A 65 15.18 8.98 -1.51
N SER A 66 16.29 8.64 -0.86
CA SER A 66 16.52 7.26 -0.41
C SER A 66 17.34 7.26 0.88
N ARG A 67 17.24 6.16 1.59
CA ARG A 67 17.98 5.93 2.82
C ARG A 67 18.40 4.47 2.88
N HIS A 68 19.68 4.23 3.12
CA HIS A 68 20.18 2.87 3.27
C HIS A 68 19.80 2.32 4.66
N LEU A 69 19.18 1.16 4.68
CA LEU A 69 18.82 0.43 5.89
C LEU A 69 19.52 -0.92 5.90
N VAL A 70 19.49 -1.59 7.04
CA VAL A 70 19.95 -2.98 7.11
C VAL A 70 19.07 -3.82 6.18
N GLY A 71 19.69 -4.48 5.21
CA GLY A 71 19.03 -5.39 4.29
C GLY A 71 18.50 -4.77 3.01
N GLY A 72 18.59 -3.46 2.83
CA GLY A 72 18.13 -2.84 1.59
C GLY A 72 18.02 -1.32 1.61
N MET A 73 17.34 -0.78 0.62
CA MET A 73 17.12 0.66 0.47
C MET A 73 15.66 1.01 0.69
N LEU A 74 15.43 2.02 1.51
CA LEU A 74 14.11 2.62 1.66
C LEU A 74 14.04 3.87 0.79
N TYR A 75 13.14 3.86 -0.18
CA TYR A 75 12.92 5.00 -1.08
C TYR A 75 11.68 5.78 -0.66
N ARG A 76 11.77 7.08 -0.75
CA ARG A 76 10.63 7.98 -0.63
C ARG A 76 10.26 8.49 -2.01
N ALA A 77 8.98 8.46 -2.34
CA ALA A 77 8.49 8.83 -3.65
C ALA A 77 7.14 9.54 -3.55
N ARG A 78 6.79 10.29 -4.59
CA ARG A 78 5.51 10.99 -4.69
C ARG A 78 4.64 10.32 -5.74
N LEU A 79 3.38 10.06 -5.39
CA LEU A 79 2.40 9.52 -6.32
C LEU A 79 2.02 10.59 -7.35
N LEU A 80 2.22 10.29 -8.63
CA LEU A 80 2.03 11.24 -9.73
C LEU A 80 0.58 11.37 -10.18
N GLU A 81 -0.21 10.32 -10.04
CA GLU A 81 -1.59 10.27 -10.50
C GLU A 81 -2.48 9.57 -9.47
N ALA A 82 -3.76 9.93 -9.44
CA ALA A 82 -4.73 9.16 -8.67
C ALA A 82 -4.90 7.77 -9.30
N VAL A 83 -4.93 6.74 -8.47
CA VAL A 83 -5.02 5.35 -8.91
C VAL A 83 -6.08 4.62 -8.11
N SER A 84 -6.87 3.78 -8.78
CA SER A 84 -7.82 2.89 -8.11
C SER A 84 -7.13 1.57 -7.80
N LEU A 85 -7.09 1.21 -6.52
CA LEU A 85 -6.53 -0.06 -6.06
C LEU A 85 -7.64 -1.02 -5.67
N PRO A 86 -7.56 -2.29 -6.09
CA PRO A 86 -8.54 -3.29 -5.69
C PRO A 86 -8.40 -3.60 -4.19
N LEU A 87 -9.55 -3.77 -3.54
CA LEU A 87 -9.61 -4.12 -2.13
C LEU A 87 -10.16 -5.52 -1.97
N GLU A 88 -9.62 -6.24 -1.00
CA GLU A 88 -10.14 -7.53 -0.62
C GLU A 88 -11.40 -7.35 0.22
N SER A 89 -12.52 -8.00 -0.18
CA SER A 89 -13.78 -7.95 0.55
C SER A 89 -14.03 -9.27 1.26
N ARG A 90 -14.34 -9.21 2.56
CA ARG A 90 -14.75 -10.38 3.34
C ARG A 90 -16.14 -10.88 2.96
N ARG A 91 -16.96 -10.03 2.33
CA ARG A 91 -18.34 -10.35 1.96
C ARG A 91 -18.46 -11.04 0.60
N ALA A 92 -17.38 -11.10 -0.14
CA ALA A 92 -17.37 -11.81 -1.41
C ALA A 92 -17.41 -13.30 -1.12
N SER A 93 -18.57 -13.92 -1.32
CA SER A 93 -18.64 -15.36 -1.38
C SER A 93 -18.03 -15.82 -2.70
N ALA A 94 -17.34 -16.96 -2.68
CA ALA A 94 -16.70 -17.53 -3.87
C ALA A 94 -17.68 -17.80 -5.02
N ASP A 95 -18.98 -17.77 -4.75
CA ASP A 95 -20.04 -18.08 -5.70
C ASP A 95 -20.66 -16.85 -6.37
N SER A 96 -20.29 -15.63 -5.98
CA SER A 96 -20.87 -14.48 -6.64
C SER A 96 -19.88 -13.87 -7.62
N GLU A 97 -20.06 -14.19 -8.88
CA GLU A 97 -19.46 -13.46 -9.99
C GLU A 97 -19.85 -11.97 -9.97
N LEU A 98 -20.80 -11.62 -9.12
CA LEU A 98 -21.33 -10.28 -8.89
C LEU A 98 -20.69 -9.58 -7.68
N SER A 99 -19.71 -10.19 -7.02
CA SER A 99 -18.94 -9.46 -6.03
C SER A 99 -18.17 -8.38 -6.78
N ALA A 100 -18.80 -7.24 -6.92
CA ALA A 100 -18.16 -6.07 -7.45
C ALA A 100 -16.87 -5.89 -6.68
N ARG A 101 -15.73 -6.06 -7.34
CA ARG A 101 -14.45 -5.76 -6.74
C ARG A 101 -14.52 -4.32 -6.28
N MET A 102 -14.33 -4.13 -4.98
CA MET A 102 -14.29 -2.79 -4.42
C MET A 102 -12.94 -2.18 -4.73
N TYR A 103 -12.96 -0.92 -5.11
CA TYR A 103 -11.73 -0.17 -5.39
C TYR A 103 -11.65 1.03 -4.48
N ALA A 104 -10.47 1.27 -3.96
CA ALA A 104 -10.15 2.51 -3.24
C ALA A 104 -9.36 3.41 -4.19
N ARG A 105 -9.81 4.65 -4.35
CA ARG A 105 -9.10 5.60 -5.18
C ARG A 105 -8.13 6.42 -4.33
N VAL A 106 -6.85 6.21 -4.60
CA VAL A 106 -5.75 6.87 -3.89
C VAL A 106 -5.52 8.24 -4.52
N ARG A 107 -5.45 9.28 -3.68
CA ARG A 107 -5.22 10.64 -4.15
C ARG A 107 -3.80 10.85 -4.64
N ALA A 108 -3.64 11.58 -5.73
CA ALA A 108 -2.34 11.98 -6.26
C ALA A 108 -1.62 12.95 -5.33
N GLY A 109 -0.31 13.05 -5.48
CA GLY A 109 0.53 14.00 -4.76
C GLY A 109 1.02 13.55 -3.39
N GLN A 110 0.56 12.42 -2.92
CA GLN A 110 0.97 11.88 -1.63
C GLN A 110 2.37 11.28 -1.69
N GLU A 111 3.09 11.34 -0.59
CA GLU A 111 4.38 10.68 -0.45
C GLU A 111 4.18 9.25 0.04
N LEU A 112 4.93 8.33 -0.55
CA LEU A 112 4.95 6.91 -0.21
C LEU A 112 6.39 6.48 0.04
N GLU A 113 6.56 5.46 0.88
CA GLU A 113 7.85 4.81 1.07
C GLU A 113 7.77 3.37 0.59
N PHE A 114 8.80 2.90 -0.10
CA PHE A 114 8.91 1.50 -0.52
C PHE A 114 10.32 1.00 -0.30
N PHE A 115 10.42 -0.28 0.03
CA PHE A 115 11.68 -0.91 0.41
C PHE A 115 12.10 -1.94 -0.66
N ILE A 116 13.33 -1.80 -1.15
CA ILE A 116 13.92 -2.78 -2.07
C ILE A 116 15.02 -3.52 -1.32
N PRO A 117 14.85 -4.84 -1.07
CA PRO A 117 15.89 -5.64 -0.42
C PRO A 117 17.15 -5.76 -1.29
N ASP A 118 18.32 -5.82 -0.65
CA ASP A 118 19.60 -6.02 -1.34
C ASP A 118 19.62 -7.31 -2.16
N ALA A 119 18.93 -8.34 -1.69
CA ALA A 119 18.84 -9.65 -2.35
C ALA A 119 18.17 -9.61 -3.72
N GLN A 120 17.43 -8.53 -4.05
CA GLN A 120 16.79 -8.38 -5.37
C GLN A 120 17.71 -7.77 -6.42
N GLY A 121 19.01 -7.70 -6.17
CA GLY A 121 19.99 -7.31 -7.17
C GLY A 121 19.86 -5.87 -7.64
N GLY A 122 19.80 -4.98 -6.73
CA GLY A 122 19.58 -3.61 -6.79
C GLY A 122 19.94 -2.79 -8.00
N ALA A 123 18.96 -2.52 -8.84
CA ALA A 123 19.01 -1.30 -9.61
C ALA A 123 18.85 -0.14 -8.62
N SER A 124 19.89 0.66 -8.43
CA SER A 124 19.79 1.90 -7.67
C SER A 124 18.89 2.85 -8.38
N LEU A 125 17.85 3.31 -7.70
CA LEU A 125 17.01 4.40 -8.18
C LEU A 125 17.61 5.71 -7.71
N SER A 126 17.54 6.72 -8.58
CA SER A 126 18.03 8.06 -8.29
C SER A 126 16.87 9.03 -8.11
N VAL A 127 17.11 10.14 -7.41
CA VAL A 127 16.11 11.22 -7.29
C VAL A 127 15.67 11.67 -8.68
N GLY A 128 14.36 11.76 -8.87
CA GLY A 128 13.75 12.11 -10.15
C GLY A 128 13.35 10.93 -11.01
N ASP A 129 13.83 9.73 -10.71
CA ASP A 129 13.44 8.53 -11.45
C ASP A 129 11.94 8.25 -11.27
N ARG A 130 11.31 7.81 -12.35
CA ARG A 130 9.90 7.41 -12.33
C ARG A 130 9.81 5.91 -12.39
N VAL A 131 9.03 5.35 -11.47
CA VAL A 131 8.79 3.91 -11.39
C VAL A 131 7.31 3.65 -11.15
N HIS A 132 6.86 2.45 -11.50
CA HIS A 132 5.53 1.97 -11.18
C HIS A 132 5.64 0.96 -10.05
N LEU A 133 4.82 1.13 -9.00
CA LEU A 133 4.80 0.23 -7.86
C LEU A 133 3.53 -0.62 -7.89
N GLY A 134 3.69 -1.90 -7.65
CA GLY A 134 2.58 -2.82 -7.50
C GLY A 134 2.41 -3.25 -6.06
N VAL A 135 1.18 -3.59 -5.69
CA VAL A 135 0.84 -4.14 -4.39
C VAL A 135 -0.31 -5.12 -4.52
N ALA A 136 -0.23 -6.23 -3.79
CA ALA A 136 -1.33 -7.19 -3.75
C ALA A 136 -2.47 -6.67 -2.88
N ALA A 137 -3.72 -6.92 -3.29
CA ALA A 137 -4.91 -6.44 -2.58
C ALA A 137 -4.96 -6.91 -1.13
N GLU A 138 -4.53 -8.15 -0.87
CA GLU A 138 -4.48 -8.73 0.48
C GLU A 138 -3.46 -8.07 1.39
N ARG A 139 -2.59 -7.22 0.86
CA ARG A 139 -1.59 -6.47 1.64
C ARG A 139 -1.97 -5.01 1.87
N CYS A 140 -3.17 -4.62 1.47
CA CYS A 140 -3.73 -3.31 1.70
C CYS A 140 -4.80 -3.41 2.78
N PHE A 141 -4.70 -2.58 3.81
CA PHE A 141 -5.63 -2.63 4.93
C PHE A 141 -6.35 -1.29 5.11
N LEU A 142 -7.67 -1.35 5.24
CA LEU A 142 -8.49 -0.16 5.48
C LEU A 142 -8.62 0.10 6.97
N PHE A 143 -8.49 1.36 7.36
CA PHE A 143 -8.71 1.82 8.73
C PHE A 143 -9.66 3.02 8.73
N SER A 144 -10.56 3.04 9.70
CA SER A 144 -11.46 4.16 9.96
C SER A 144 -11.42 4.48 11.45
N GLY A 145 -11.06 5.71 11.79
CA GLY A 145 -10.94 6.12 13.19
C GLY A 145 -9.92 5.32 13.98
N GLY A 146 -8.85 4.85 13.32
CA GLY A 146 -7.79 4.07 13.95
C GLY A 146 -8.09 2.58 14.10
N LYS A 147 -9.28 2.13 13.71
CA LYS A 147 -9.69 0.72 13.76
C LYS A 147 -9.78 0.12 12.37
N ARG A 148 -9.47 -1.17 12.27
CA ARG A 148 -9.58 -1.90 11.01
C ARG A 148 -11.02 -1.86 10.50
N PHE A 149 -11.19 -1.46 9.24
CA PHE A 149 -12.46 -1.46 8.55
C PHE A 149 -12.54 -2.65 7.59
N TYR A 150 -13.63 -3.40 7.67
CA TYR A 150 -13.88 -4.55 6.79
C TYR A 150 -15.06 -4.27 5.86
N LEU A 151 -14.84 -4.54 4.60
CA LEU A 151 -15.88 -4.43 3.56
C LEU A 151 -16.81 -5.62 3.57
#